data_521cc8989a11bf24936fbe9ae195cb63
#
_entry.id   521cc8989a11bf24936fbe9ae195cb63
#
_cell.length_a   1.000
_cell.length_b   1.000
_cell.length_c   1.000
_cell.angle_alpha   90.00
_cell.angle_beta   90.00
_cell.angle_gamma   90.00
#
_symmetry.space_group_name_H-M   'P 1'
#
loop_
_entity.id
_entity.type
_entity.pdbx_description
1 polymer ?
#
loop_
_entity_poly.entity_id
_entity_poly.type
_entity_poly.pdbx_seq_one_letter_code
_entity_poly.pdbx_strand_id
1 'polypeptide(L)'
;PSNSSAASDVYKRQGYEVLQDPDGLNLRYYQIEAIQAAEKAIAEHKQTALLAMATGTGKTRTVLGMIYRFLDAGRFKRILYLVDRTSLGDQTMDTFKEVKLKELLTLNQMYDVKSLEDKEFEKDTRVHIATVQSLVKRIMYNESDKSLGVSDYDLIIVDEAHRGYILDKEMGDDEVLYRDQNDFRSKYRAVIDYFDAVKIALTATPALHTTEIFGKPVYSYDYRTAVIDGFLVDHDAPHI
;
A
#
# COMPACT_ATOMS: atom_id res chain seq x y z
N PRO A 1 -32.66 4.97 0.19
CA PRO A 1 -32.11 3.92 -0.61
C PRO A 1 -30.85 4.43 -1.32
N SER A 2 -29.92 4.04 -0.87
CA SER A 2 -28.49 3.76 -0.83
C SER A 2 -27.77 3.95 -2.18
N ASN A 3 -26.98 5.02 -2.27
CA ASN A 3 -25.91 5.21 -3.27
C ASN A 3 -24.85 4.09 -3.25
N SER A 4 -24.95 3.15 -2.33
CA SER A 4 -24.04 2.03 -2.16
C SER A 4 -24.14 0.98 -3.30
N SER A 5 -25.30 0.78 -3.90
CA SER A 5 -25.47 -0.20 -4.97
C SER A 5 -24.92 0.31 -6.31
N ALA A 6 -25.11 1.58 -6.61
CA ALA A 6 -24.63 2.18 -7.86
C ALA A 6 -23.08 2.23 -7.92
N ALA A 7 -22.43 2.57 -6.83
CA ALA A 7 -20.95 2.55 -6.74
C ALA A 7 -20.40 1.11 -6.87
N SER A 8 -21.06 0.12 -6.24
CA SER A 8 -20.71 -1.29 -6.37
C SER A 8 -20.86 -1.80 -7.81
N ASP A 9 -21.88 -1.33 -8.54
CA ASP A 9 -22.16 -1.76 -9.90
C ASP A 9 -21.21 -1.10 -10.92
N VAL A 10 -20.80 0.14 -10.71
CA VAL A 10 -19.75 0.81 -11.49
C VAL A 10 -18.42 0.07 -11.31
N TYR A 11 -18.10 -0.33 -10.09
CA TYR A 11 -16.90 -1.08 -9.75
C TYR A 11 -16.84 -2.44 -10.49
N LYS A 12 -17.96 -3.12 -10.58
CA LYS A 12 -18.09 -4.40 -11.32
C LYS A 12 -18.03 -4.23 -12.83
N ARG A 13 -18.35 -3.04 -13.36
CA ARG A 13 -18.39 -2.76 -14.81
C ARG A 13 -17.07 -2.29 -15.38
N GLN A 14 -16.15 -1.77 -14.56
CA GLN A 14 -14.82 -1.42 -15.02
C GLN A 14 -13.99 -2.70 -15.10
N GLY A 15 -13.68 -3.13 -16.31
CA GLY A 15 -12.81 -4.25 -16.57
C GLY A 15 -11.40 -4.04 -16.00
N TYR A 16 -10.62 -5.09 -15.96
CA TYR A 16 -9.22 -5.05 -15.54
C TYR A 16 -8.26 -4.89 -16.73
N GLU A 17 -8.81 -4.70 -17.94
CA GLU A 17 -8.06 -4.65 -19.20
C GLU A 17 -6.99 -3.56 -19.18
N VAL A 18 -7.32 -2.38 -18.63
CA VAL A 18 -6.37 -1.26 -18.50
C VAL A 18 -5.17 -1.63 -17.62
N LEU A 19 -5.37 -2.47 -16.61
CA LEU A 19 -4.28 -2.92 -15.72
C LEU A 19 -3.42 -4.00 -16.36
N GLN A 20 -3.95 -4.71 -17.36
CA GLN A 20 -3.26 -5.79 -18.09
C GLN A 20 -2.63 -5.29 -19.39
N ASP A 21 -2.80 -4.01 -19.73
CA ASP A 21 -2.20 -3.41 -20.91
C ASP A 21 -0.67 -3.62 -20.89
N PRO A 22 -0.08 -4.25 -21.92
CA PRO A 22 1.36 -4.47 -22.02
C PRO A 22 2.19 -3.18 -22.02
N ASP A 23 1.63 -2.10 -22.55
CA ASP A 23 2.28 -0.78 -22.61
C ASP A 23 2.09 0.02 -21.29
N GLY A 24 1.30 -0.52 -20.36
CA GLY A 24 0.97 0.08 -19.07
C GLY A 24 1.53 -0.69 -17.88
N LEU A 25 0.66 -0.98 -16.91
CA LEU A 25 1.04 -1.76 -15.71
C LEU A 25 1.38 -3.21 -16.04
N ASN A 26 0.77 -3.77 -17.08
CA ASN A 26 0.97 -5.16 -17.49
C ASN A 26 0.85 -6.13 -16.30
N LEU A 27 -0.23 -5.99 -15.53
CA LEU A 27 -0.44 -6.81 -14.35
C LEU A 27 -0.71 -8.26 -14.74
N ARG A 28 -0.07 -9.16 -14.03
CA ARG A 28 -0.26 -10.60 -14.15
C ARG A 28 -1.56 -11.01 -13.46
N TYR A 29 -2.09 -12.18 -13.81
CA TYR A 29 -3.37 -12.68 -13.32
C TYR A 29 -3.45 -12.68 -11.78
N TYR A 30 -2.40 -13.12 -11.08
CA TYR A 30 -2.37 -13.19 -9.62
C TYR A 30 -2.39 -11.80 -8.95
N GLN A 31 -1.86 -10.78 -9.63
CA GLN A 31 -1.93 -9.39 -9.17
C GLN A 31 -3.36 -8.85 -9.30
N ILE A 32 -4.05 -9.21 -10.38
CA ILE A 32 -5.48 -8.89 -10.56
C ILE A 32 -6.32 -9.59 -9.51
N GLU A 33 -6.07 -10.88 -9.23
CA GLU A 33 -6.75 -11.62 -8.17
C GLU A 33 -6.55 -10.99 -6.79
N ALA A 34 -5.34 -10.52 -6.49
CA ALA A 34 -5.05 -9.79 -5.25
C ALA A 34 -5.90 -8.51 -5.13
N ILE A 35 -6.00 -7.73 -6.22
CA ILE A 35 -6.84 -6.53 -6.27
C ILE A 35 -8.32 -6.90 -6.06
N GLN A 36 -8.81 -7.92 -6.76
CA GLN A 36 -10.19 -8.42 -6.62
C GLN A 36 -10.51 -8.87 -5.20
N ALA A 37 -9.55 -9.54 -4.53
CA ALA A 37 -9.73 -9.96 -3.14
C ALA A 37 -9.81 -8.76 -2.18
N ALA A 38 -9.00 -7.71 -2.40
CA ALA A 38 -9.08 -6.47 -1.64
C ALA A 38 -10.43 -5.76 -1.88
N GLU A 39 -10.86 -5.64 -3.14
CA GLU A 39 -12.14 -5.06 -3.52
C GLU A 39 -13.31 -5.80 -2.86
N LYS A 40 -13.28 -7.12 -2.87
CA LYS A 40 -14.28 -7.96 -2.22
C LYS A 40 -14.32 -7.74 -0.70
N ALA A 41 -13.17 -7.70 -0.05
CA ALA A 41 -13.09 -7.42 1.38
C ALA A 41 -13.71 -6.06 1.74
N ILE A 42 -13.44 -5.03 0.95
CA ILE A 42 -14.03 -3.69 1.12
C ILE A 42 -15.54 -3.72 0.86
N ALA A 43 -16.00 -4.45 -0.14
CA ALA A 43 -17.44 -4.63 -0.42
C ALA A 43 -18.17 -5.36 0.71
N GLU A 44 -17.50 -6.25 1.41
CA GLU A 44 -17.97 -6.92 2.62
C GLU A 44 -17.86 -6.04 3.89
N HIS A 45 -17.57 -4.75 3.75
CA HIS A 45 -17.41 -3.78 4.85
C HIS A 45 -16.26 -4.10 5.82
N LYS A 46 -15.25 -4.87 5.41
CA LYS A 46 -14.06 -5.08 6.22
C LYS A 46 -13.24 -3.78 6.27
N GLN A 47 -12.83 -3.41 7.47
CA GLN A 47 -11.99 -2.22 7.69
C GLN A 47 -10.51 -2.52 7.45
N THR A 48 -10.13 -3.79 7.40
CA THR A 48 -8.76 -4.24 7.17
C THR A 48 -8.73 -5.37 6.15
N ALA A 49 -7.69 -5.43 5.33
CA ALA A 49 -7.41 -6.53 4.41
C ALA A 49 -5.91 -6.78 4.33
N LEU A 50 -5.50 -8.04 4.39
CA LEU A 50 -4.10 -8.46 4.25
C LEU A 50 -3.93 -9.26 2.96
N LEU A 51 -2.98 -8.85 2.13
CA LEU A 51 -2.56 -9.54 0.91
C LEU A 51 -1.16 -10.14 1.15
N ALA A 52 -1.06 -11.46 1.15
CA ALA A 52 0.21 -12.16 1.27
C ALA A 52 0.74 -12.47 -0.13
N MET A 53 1.78 -11.76 -0.55
CA MET A 53 2.40 -11.92 -1.87
C MET A 53 3.91 -12.04 -1.73
N ALA A 54 4.51 -13.07 -2.30
CA ALA A 54 5.94 -13.32 -2.21
C ALA A 54 6.79 -12.14 -2.71
N THR A 55 8.02 -12.03 -2.21
CA THR A 55 9.00 -11.06 -2.73
C THR A 55 9.26 -11.32 -4.21
N GLY A 56 9.42 -10.27 -5.01
CA GLY A 56 9.64 -10.39 -6.45
C GLY A 56 8.37 -10.58 -7.30
N THR A 57 7.19 -10.71 -6.69
CA THR A 57 5.92 -10.85 -7.43
C THR A 57 5.29 -9.53 -7.85
N GLY A 58 5.99 -8.39 -7.67
CA GLY A 58 5.54 -7.08 -8.12
C GLY A 58 4.47 -6.44 -7.24
N LYS A 59 4.60 -6.52 -5.91
CA LYS A 59 3.69 -5.90 -4.94
C LYS A 59 3.45 -4.40 -5.24
N THR A 60 4.50 -3.64 -5.52
CA THR A 60 4.39 -2.21 -5.84
C THR A 60 3.50 -1.96 -7.06
N ARG A 61 3.63 -2.77 -8.12
CA ARG A 61 2.77 -2.68 -9.30
C ARG A 61 1.31 -3.02 -8.98
N THR A 62 1.10 -4.00 -8.11
CA THR A 62 -0.24 -4.36 -7.61
C THR A 62 -0.86 -3.18 -6.85
N VAL A 63 -0.08 -2.51 -5.98
CA VAL A 63 -0.53 -1.30 -5.27
C VAL A 63 -0.90 -0.19 -6.24
N LEU A 64 -0.07 0.08 -7.26
CA LEU A 64 -0.37 1.08 -8.29
C LEU A 64 -1.69 0.80 -9.00
N GLY A 65 -1.92 -0.44 -9.42
CA GLY A 65 -3.17 -0.86 -10.04
C GLY A 65 -4.37 -0.69 -9.11
N MET A 66 -4.19 -0.98 -7.83
CA MET A 66 -5.21 -0.82 -6.80
C MET A 66 -5.55 0.66 -6.57
N ILE A 67 -4.54 1.53 -6.42
CA ILE A 67 -4.70 2.97 -6.26
C ILE A 67 -5.45 3.55 -7.47
N TYR A 68 -5.00 3.21 -8.70
CA TYR A 68 -5.64 3.66 -9.92
C TYR A 68 -7.13 3.30 -9.93
N ARG A 69 -7.48 2.03 -9.70
CA ARG A 69 -8.87 1.58 -9.71
C ARG A 69 -9.73 2.27 -8.65
N PHE A 70 -9.20 2.44 -7.46
CA PHE A 70 -9.92 3.06 -6.36
C PHE A 70 -10.20 4.54 -6.60
N LEU A 71 -9.25 5.25 -7.19
CA LEU A 71 -9.42 6.66 -7.56
C LEU A 71 -10.32 6.83 -8.77
N ASP A 72 -10.15 6.01 -9.83
CA ASP A 72 -10.96 6.07 -11.05
C ASP A 72 -12.43 5.72 -10.76
N ALA A 73 -12.68 4.77 -9.87
CA ALA A 73 -14.02 4.44 -9.39
C ALA A 73 -14.61 5.46 -8.39
N GLY A 74 -13.83 6.45 -7.96
CA GLY A 74 -14.24 7.40 -6.93
C GLY A 74 -14.55 6.74 -5.57
N ARG A 75 -14.00 5.54 -5.32
CA ARG A 75 -14.26 4.78 -4.09
C ARG A 75 -13.61 5.42 -2.88
N PHE A 76 -12.42 5.93 -3.07
CA PHE A 76 -11.65 6.67 -2.07
C PHE A 76 -11.24 8.03 -2.64
N LYS A 77 -11.15 9.02 -1.78
CA LYS A 77 -10.81 10.40 -2.14
C LYS A 77 -9.34 10.70 -1.93
N ARG A 78 -8.79 10.20 -0.82
CA ARG A 78 -7.40 10.46 -0.41
C ARG A 78 -6.78 9.20 0.16
N ILE A 79 -5.68 8.82 -0.45
CA ILE A 79 -4.97 7.57 -0.15
C ILE A 79 -3.62 7.91 0.48
N LEU A 80 -3.30 7.24 1.58
CA LEU A 80 -1.97 7.23 2.18
C LEU A 80 -1.30 5.91 1.83
N TYR A 81 -0.17 5.98 1.13
CA TYR A 81 0.66 4.81 0.83
C TYR A 81 1.90 4.82 1.70
N LEU A 82 1.97 3.86 2.63
CA LEU A 82 3.08 3.71 3.55
C LEU A 82 4.10 2.73 2.98
N VAL A 83 5.32 3.22 2.83
CA VAL A 83 6.50 2.46 2.40
C VAL A 83 7.49 2.29 3.56
N ASP A 84 8.31 1.26 3.48
CA ASP A 84 9.24 0.90 4.55
C ASP A 84 10.37 1.92 4.69
N ARG A 85 10.95 2.38 3.57
CA ARG A 85 12.12 3.27 3.56
C ARG A 85 11.94 4.41 2.56
N THR A 86 12.61 5.53 2.83
CA THR A 86 12.64 6.71 1.94
C THR A 86 13.11 6.34 0.52
N SER A 87 14.14 5.52 0.39
CA SER A 87 14.62 5.05 -0.92
C SER A 87 13.57 4.25 -1.71
N LEU A 88 12.70 3.50 -1.02
CA LEU A 88 11.56 2.84 -1.65
C LEU A 88 10.46 3.82 -2.01
N GLY A 89 10.30 4.88 -1.23
CA GLY A 89 9.41 6.00 -1.54
C GLY A 89 9.80 6.68 -2.84
N ASP A 90 11.09 6.98 -3.05
CA ASP A 90 11.61 7.58 -4.27
C ASP A 90 11.40 6.67 -5.49
N GLN A 91 11.74 5.38 -5.38
CA GLN A 91 11.49 4.38 -6.43
C GLN A 91 9.99 4.24 -6.74
N THR A 92 9.16 4.33 -5.72
CA THR A 92 7.71 4.31 -5.89
C THR A 92 7.24 5.55 -6.63
N MET A 93 7.70 6.74 -6.25
CA MET A 93 7.39 7.99 -6.95
C MET A 93 7.82 7.95 -8.41
N ASP A 94 9.00 7.39 -8.71
CA ASP A 94 9.46 7.22 -10.09
C ASP A 94 8.53 6.27 -10.85
N THR A 95 8.12 5.16 -10.25
CA THR A 95 7.16 4.24 -10.87
C THR A 95 5.80 4.92 -11.13
N PHE A 96 5.33 5.80 -10.24
CA PHE A 96 4.11 6.59 -10.45
C PHE A 96 4.23 7.58 -11.61
N LYS A 97 5.43 8.06 -11.91
CA LYS A 97 5.71 9.00 -13.01
C LYS A 97 5.93 8.29 -14.35
N GLU A 98 6.40 7.06 -14.34
CA GLU A 98 6.84 6.33 -15.52
C GLU A 98 5.78 5.40 -16.09
N VAL A 99 5.03 4.70 -15.23
CA VAL A 99 4.06 3.71 -15.66
C VAL A 99 2.83 4.39 -16.26
N LYS A 100 2.60 4.14 -17.53
CA LYS A 100 1.43 4.63 -18.27
C LYS A 100 0.20 3.79 -17.92
N LEU A 101 -0.92 4.46 -17.80
CA LEU A 101 -2.22 3.89 -17.54
C LEU A 101 -3.21 4.26 -18.66
N LYS A 102 -4.39 4.70 -18.31
CA LYS A 102 -5.42 5.08 -19.25
C LYS A 102 -4.96 6.26 -20.14
N GLU A 103 -5.19 6.13 -21.45
CA GLU A 103 -4.83 7.17 -22.44
C GLU A 103 -3.35 7.55 -22.44
N LEU A 104 -2.47 6.60 -22.07
CA LEU A 104 -1.02 6.79 -21.96
C LEU A 104 -0.59 7.81 -20.90
N LEU A 105 -1.49 8.21 -20.00
CA LEU A 105 -1.17 9.06 -18.86
C LEU A 105 -0.63 8.25 -17.68
N THR A 106 0.34 8.80 -16.98
CA THR A 106 0.84 8.21 -15.72
C THR A 106 -0.09 8.56 -14.57
N LEU A 107 -0.01 7.80 -13.46
CA LEU A 107 -0.82 8.08 -12.28
C LEU A 107 -0.59 9.50 -11.75
N ASN A 108 0.67 9.97 -11.80
CA ASN A 108 1.03 11.32 -11.37
C ASN A 108 0.49 12.42 -12.29
N GLN A 109 0.20 12.11 -13.55
CA GLN A 109 -0.45 13.05 -14.49
C GLN A 109 -1.97 13.07 -14.31
N MET A 110 -2.56 11.95 -13.88
CA MET A 110 -4.00 11.83 -13.67
C MET A 110 -4.43 12.37 -12.30
N TYR A 111 -3.59 12.20 -11.30
CA TYR A 111 -3.87 12.55 -9.90
C TYR A 111 -2.67 13.23 -9.27
N ASP A 112 -2.93 14.15 -8.35
CA ASP A 112 -1.86 14.76 -7.57
C ASP A 112 -1.30 13.74 -6.57
N VAL A 113 0.02 13.42 -6.72
CA VAL A 113 0.76 12.44 -5.91
C VAL A 113 1.97 13.15 -5.30
N LYS A 114 2.10 13.15 -3.99
CA LYS A 114 3.18 13.82 -3.26
C LYS A 114 3.81 12.93 -2.20
N SER A 115 5.09 13.18 -1.95
CA SER A 115 5.77 12.66 -0.76
C SER A 115 5.38 13.49 0.47
N LEU A 116 5.13 12.85 1.61
CA LEU A 116 4.91 13.54 2.88
C LEU A 116 6.20 14.14 3.48
N GLU A 117 7.35 13.91 2.88
CA GLU A 117 8.60 14.60 3.24
C GLU A 117 8.60 16.04 2.75
N ASP A 118 7.80 16.35 1.71
CA ASP A 118 7.55 17.72 1.28
C ASP A 118 6.85 18.49 2.40
N LYS A 119 7.37 19.68 2.72
CA LYS A 119 6.91 20.48 3.87
C LYS A 119 5.46 20.96 3.77
N GLU A 120 4.86 20.90 2.59
CA GLU A 120 3.51 21.38 2.36
C GLU A 120 2.51 20.22 2.19
N PHE A 121 1.63 20.09 3.18
CA PHE A 121 0.46 19.23 3.09
C PHE A 121 -0.65 19.98 2.36
N GLU A 122 -0.93 19.60 1.13
CA GLU A 122 -2.02 20.15 0.35
C GLU A 122 -3.26 19.25 0.46
N LYS A 123 -4.40 19.87 0.80
CA LYS A 123 -5.67 19.13 0.96
C LYS A 123 -6.21 18.52 -0.33
N ASP A 124 -5.75 19.00 -1.48
CA ASP A 124 -6.22 18.52 -2.79
C ASP A 124 -5.43 17.32 -3.30
N THR A 125 -4.29 17.01 -2.69
CA THR A 125 -3.48 15.84 -3.04
C THR A 125 -4.24 14.55 -2.83
N ARG A 126 -4.29 13.71 -3.86
CA ARG A 126 -5.04 12.46 -3.86
C ARG A 126 -4.28 11.29 -3.25
N VAL A 127 -2.97 11.27 -3.43
CA VAL A 127 -2.11 10.21 -2.92
C VAL A 127 -0.90 10.82 -2.21
N HIS A 128 -0.72 10.50 -0.95
CA HIS A 128 0.52 10.78 -0.25
C HIS A 128 1.31 9.48 -0.05
N ILE A 129 2.62 9.57 -0.31
CA ILE A 129 3.57 8.51 -0.04
C ILE A 129 4.39 8.93 1.18
N ALA A 130 4.46 8.06 2.18
CA ALA A 130 5.14 8.35 3.44
C ALA A 130 5.83 7.13 4.00
N THR A 131 6.82 7.37 4.86
CA THR A 131 7.32 6.34 5.77
C THR A 131 6.59 6.42 7.11
N VAL A 132 6.57 5.31 7.86
CA VAL A 132 5.99 5.31 9.21
C VAL A 132 6.71 6.31 10.10
N GLN A 133 8.03 6.47 9.93
CA GLN A 133 8.85 7.41 10.69
C GLN A 133 8.41 8.86 10.47
N SER A 134 8.15 9.24 9.22
CA SER A 134 7.68 10.60 8.92
C SER A 134 6.32 10.88 9.54
N LEU A 135 5.43 9.88 9.60
CA LEU A 135 4.13 10.01 10.27
C LEU A 135 4.25 10.08 11.78
N VAL A 136 5.13 9.28 12.39
CA VAL A 136 5.41 9.37 13.84
C VAL A 136 5.85 10.78 14.20
N LYS A 137 6.78 11.37 13.43
CA LYS A 137 7.23 12.75 13.64
C LYS A 137 6.08 13.75 13.57
N ARG A 138 5.22 13.64 12.56
CA ARG A 138 4.09 14.56 12.35
C ARG A 138 2.96 14.39 13.35
N ILE A 139 2.59 13.16 13.70
CA ILE A 139 1.44 12.88 14.57
C ILE A 139 1.80 13.00 16.05
N MET A 140 2.97 12.48 16.45
CA MET A 140 3.34 12.37 17.86
C MET A 140 4.19 13.53 18.36
N TYR A 141 5.01 14.13 17.49
CA TYR A 141 5.98 15.15 17.89
C TYR A 141 5.64 16.54 17.37
N ASN A 142 4.55 16.69 16.57
CA ASN A 142 4.11 17.98 16.01
C ASN A 142 5.23 18.74 15.29
N GLU A 143 6.14 18.06 14.60
CA GLU A 143 7.27 18.67 13.90
C GLU A 143 6.86 19.40 12.59
N SER A 144 5.57 19.56 12.32
CA SER A 144 5.07 20.32 11.18
C SER A 144 4.02 21.34 11.58
N ASP A 145 3.98 22.47 10.89
CA ASP A 145 3.00 23.54 11.08
C ASP A 145 1.54 23.14 10.79
N LYS A 146 1.33 21.94 10.21
CA LYS A 146 0.00 21.40 9.91
C LYS A 146 -0.09 19.96 10.45
N SER A 147 -0.83 19.80 11.52
CA SER A 147 -1.18 18.48 12.07
C SER A 147 -2.11 17.73 11.11
N LEU A 148 -1.85 16.43 10.93
CA LEU A 148 -2.73 15.54 10.20
C LEU A 148 -3.96 15.23 11.05
N GLY A 149 -5.15 15.37 10.46
CA GLY A 149 -6.41 14.99 11.08
C GLY A 149 -6.72 13.49 10.90
N VAL A 150 -7.50 12.92 11.81
CA VAL A 150 -7.91 11.51 11.77
C VAL A 150 -8.70 11.15 10.52
N SER A 151 -9.34 12.11 9.87
CA SER A 151 -10.15 11.95 8.65
C SER A 151 -9.43 12.43 7.38
N ASP A 152 -8.14 12.71 7.44
CA ASP A 152 -7.40 13.21 6.27
C ASP A 152 -7.20 12.15 5.18
N TYR A 153 -7.31 10.89 5.53
CA TYR A 153 -7.26 9.78 4.59
C TYR A 153 -8.44 8.84 4.80
N ASP A 154 -8.97 8.30 3.72
CA ASP A 154 -10.04 7.31 3.73
C ASP A 154 -9.55 5.90 3.36
N LEU A 155 -8.31 5.80 2.84
CA LEU A 155 -7.61 4.54 2.61
C LEU A 155 -6.13 4.66 3.00
N ILE A 156 -5.63 3.66 3.71
CA ILE A 156 -4.20 3.47 3.97
C ILE A 156 -3.77 2.16 3.33
N ILE A 157 -2.73 2.22 2.51
CA ILE A 157 -2.06 1.03 1.97
C ILE A 157 -0.68 0.93 2.62
N VAL A 158 -0.36 -0.23 3.17
CA VAL A 158 0.91 -0.47 3.87
C VAL A 158 1.71 -1.52 3.11
N ASP A 159 2.84 -1.12 2.55
CA ASP A 159 3.76 -2.06 1.92
C ASP A 159 4.71 -2.66 2.96
N GLU A 160 5.17 -3.88 2.69
CA GLU A 160 6.05 -4.66 3.56
C GLU A 160 5.63 -4.62 5.05
N ALA A 161 4.32 -4.81 5.29
CA ALA A 161 3.70 -4.63 6.60
C ALA A 161 4.35 -5.45 7.73
N HIS A 162 5.08 -6.53 7.42
CA HIS A 162 5.85 -7.30 8.39
C HIS A 162 7.04 -6.52 8.96
N ARG A 163 7.61 -5.56 8.22
CA ARG A 163 8.76 -4.76 8.66
C ARG A 163 8.38 -3.68 9.67
N GLY A 164 7.13 -3.26 9.69
CA GLY A 164 6.64 -2.32 10.70
C GLY A 164 6.82 -2.78 12.16
N TYR A 165 7.31 -4.00 12.36
CA TYR A 165 7.58 -4.59 13.69
C TYR A 165 9.06 -4.87 13.95
N ILE A 166 9.92 -4.63 12.98
CA ILE A 166 11.35 -4.88 13.08
C ILE A 166 12.06 -3.53 13.09
N LEU A 167 12.64 -3.18 14.24
CA LEU A 167 13.57 -2.06 14.31
C LEU A 167 14.82 -2.47 13.54
N ASP A 168 14.99 -1.89 12.35
CA ASP A 168 16.15 -2.16 11.51
C ASP A 168 17.37 -1.45 12.09
N LYS A 169 18.40 -2.19 12.47
CA LYS A 169 19.64 -1.65 13.03
C LYS A 169 20.45 -0.79 12.02
N GLU A 170 20.04 -0.82 10.76
CA GLU A 170 20.63 0.02 9.70
C GLU A 170 19.94 1.40 9.58
N MET A 171 18.94 1.70 10.42
CA MET A 171 18.38 3.03 10.53
C MET A 171 19.40 3.95 11.17
N GLY A 172 19.98 4.85 10.38
CA GLY A 172 20.95 5.88 10.81
C GLY A 172 20.41 6.77 11.94
N ASP A 173 20.66 8.07 11.90
CA ASP A 173 20.35 9.06 12.94
C ASP A 173 18.89 9.05 13.48
N ASP A 174 17.97 8.31 12.85
CA ASP A 174 16.58 8.10 13.30
C ASP A 174 16.45 7.12 14.49
N GLU A 175 17.55 6.47 14.91
CA GLU A 175 17.55 5.56 16.11
C GLU A 175 17.11 6.27 17.40
N VAL A 176 17.23 7.58 17.45
CA VAL A 176 16.80 8.40 18.60
C VAL A 176 15.28 8.45 18.78
N LEU A 177 14.51 8.13 17.72
CA LEU A 177 13.05 8.14 17.74
C LEU A 177 12.43 6.95 18.50
N TYR A 178 13.17 5.87 18.66
CA TYR A 178 12.67 4.64 19.26
C TYR A 178 13.60 4.15 20.38
N ARG A 179 13.02 3.88 21.54
CA ARG A 179 13.80 3.38 22.70
C ARG A 179 14.21 1.93 22.51
N ASP A 180 13.30 1.12 21.97
CA ASP A 180 13.50 -0.29 21.69
C ASP A 180 12.44 -0.81 20.69
N GLN A 181 12.51 -2.10 20.38
CA GLN A 181 11.60 -2.79 19.47
C GLN A 181 10.11 -2.69 19.88
N ASN A 182 9.80 -2.65 21.18
CA ASN A 182 8.43 -2.57 21.67
C ASN A 182 7.88 -1.14 21.49
N ASP A 183 8.71 -0.13 21.73
CA ASP A 183 8.38 1.26 21.49
C ASP A 183 8.10 1.50 20.00
N PHE A 184 8.93 0.94 19.11
CA PHE A 184 8.70 0.99 17.67
C PHE A 184 7.36 0.36 17.28
N ARG A 185 7.06 -0.85 17.75
CA ARG A 185 5.78 -1.53 17.48
C ARG A 185 4.59 -0.72 17.97
N SER A 186 4.70 -0.15 19.17
CA SER A 186 3.64 0.68 19.74
C SER A 186 3.37 1.91 18.88
N LYS A 187 4.41 2.61 18.44
CA LYS A 187 4.30 3.80 17.58
C LYS A 187 3.77 3.45 16.20
N TYR A 188 4.24 2.35 15.61
CA TYR A 188 3.71 1.85 14.34
C TYR A 188 2.20 1.61 14.43
N ARG A 189 1.77 0.85 15.44
CA ARG A 189 0.34 0.58 15.66
C ARG A 189 -0.45 1.87 15.88
N ALA A 190 0.06 2.77 16.70
CA ALA A 190 -0.60 4.05 16.97
C ALA A 190 -0.77 4.89 15.69
N VAL A 191 0.19 4.89 14.77
CA VAL A 191 0.08 5.57 13.48
C VAL A 191 -0.96 4.91 12.60
N ILE A 192 -0.98 3.57 12.52
CA ILE A 192 -1.97 2.84 11.72
C ILE A 192 -3.39 3.07 12.28
N ASP A 193 -3.55 3.06 13.58
CA ASP A 193 -4.85 3.21 14.25
C ASP A 193 -5.31 4.67 14.33
N TYR A 194 -4.41 5.63 14.09
CA TYR A 194 -4.73 7.07 14.19
C TYR A 194 -5.81 7.50 13.21
N PHE A 195 -5.79 6.98 11.99
CA PHE A 195 -6.71 7.39 10.94
C PHE A 195 -7.98 6.54 10.92
N ASP A 196 -9.13 7.19 10.77
CA ASP A 196 -10.42 6.54 10.49
C ASP A 196 -10.51 6.20 9.00
N ALA A 197 -9.80 5.16 8.60
CA ALA A 197 -9.61 4.75 7.22
C ALA A 197 -9.68 3.24 7.05
N VAL A 198 -10.05 2.78 5.87
CA VAL A 198 -9.83 1.38 5.46
C VAL A 198 -8.32 1.14 5.34
N LYS A 199 -7.87 -0.04 5.74
CA LYS A 199 -6.44 -0.39 5.76
C LYS A 199 -6.19 -1.64 4.94
N ILE A 200 -5.31 -1.55 3.93
CA ILE A 200 -4.87 -2.68 3.13
C ILE A 200 -3.38 -2.87 3.36
N ALA A 201 -2.97 -4.05 3.76
CA ALA A 201 -1.57 -4.37 3.98
C ALA A 201 -1.07 -5.39 2.96
N LEU A 202 0.14 -5.20 2.47
CA LEU A 202 0.85 -6.16 1.63
C LEU A 202 2.10 -6.66 2.37
N THR A 203 2.37 -7.96 2.27
CA THR A 203 3.55 -8.56 2.88
C THR A 203 3.94 -9.85 2.15
N ALA A 204 5.23 -10.14 2.11
CA ALA A 204 5.70 -11.46 1.64
C ALA A 204 5.52 -12.55 2.71
N THR A 205 5.63 -12.17 3.97
CA THR A 205 5.61 -13.08 5.13
C THR A 205 4.61 -12.58 6.16
N PRO A 206 3.36 -13.09 6.16
CA PRO A 206 2.37 -12.72 7.16
C PRO A 206 2.80 -13.26 8.53
N ALA A 207 3.46 -12.41 9.32
CA ALA A 207 3.83 -12.71 10.69
C ALA A 207 2.61 -12.61 11.63
N LEU A 208 2.71 -13.20 12.82
CA LEU A 208 1.63 -13.16 13.81
C LEU A 208 1.15 -11.72 14.07
N HIS A 209 2.08 -10.78 14.27
CA HIS A 209 1.76 -9.37 14.53
C HIS A 209 1.02 -8.69 13.36
N THR A 210 1.37 -9.04 12.12
CA THR A 210 0.67 -8.51 10.94
C THR A 210 -0.77 -8.98 10.92
N THR A 211 -0.99 -10.25 11.26
CA THR A 211 -2.34 -10.83 11.32
C THR A 211 -3.16 -10.32 12.52
N GLU A 212 -2.51 -9.89 13.60
CA GLU A 212 -3.19 -9.24 14.73
C GLU A 212 -3.80 -7.88 14.38
N ILE A 213 -3.15 -7.12 13.47
CA ILE A 213 -3.65 -5.80 13.04
C ILE A 213 -4.59 -5.92 11.84
N PHE A 214 -4.18 -6.64 10.80
CA PHE A 214 -4.88 -6.64 9.51
C PHE A 214 -5.79 -7.86 9.30
N GLY A 215 -5.78 -8.81 10.24
CA GLY A 215 -6.53 -10.05 10.12
C GLY A 215 -5.78 -11.11 9.29
N LYS A 216 -6.44 -12.25 9.09
CA LYS A 216 -5.92 -13.30 8.20
C LYS A 216 -5.86 -12.82 6.76
N PRO A 217 -4.89 -13.28 5.95
CA PRO A 217 -4.83 -12.92 4.54
C PRO A 217 -6.14 -13.22 3.82
N VAL A 218 -6.65 -12.23 3.09
CA VAL A 218 -7.79 -12.39 2.19
C VAL A 218 -7.36 -12.93 0.83
N TYR A 219 -6.06 -12.87 0.54
CA TYR A 219 -5.42 -13.42 -0.64
C TYR A 219 -4.00 -13.86 -0.30
N SER A 220 -3.55 -14.97 -0.90
CA SER A 220 -2.18 -15.48 -0.74
C SER A 220 -1.63 -15.97 -2.07
N TYR A 221 -0.46 -15.47 -2.43
CA TYR A 221 0.33 -15.93 -3.58
C TYR A 221 1.78 -16.13 -3.10
N ASP A 222 2.10 -17.36 -2.74
CA ASP A 222 3.36 -17.70 -2.11
C ASP A 222 4.50 -17.93 -3.13
N TYR A 223 5.72 -18.06 -2.61
CA TYR A 223 6.92 -18.28 -3.42
C TYR A 223 6.82 -19.56 -4.28
N ARG A 224 6.34 -20.66 -3.68
CA ARG A 224 6.24 -21.94 -4.35
C ARG A 224 5.27 -21.87 -5.54
N THR A 225 4.13 -21.26 -5.35
CA THR A 225 3.15 -21.02 -6.42
C THR A 225 3.75 -20.18 -7.54
N ALA A 226 4.48 -19.11 -7.18
CA ALA A 226 5.12 -18.23 -8.15
C ALA A 226 6.23 -18.94 -8.97
N VAL A 227 6.95 -19.89 -8.36
CA VAL A 227 7.92 -20.74 -9.07
C VAL A 227 7.21 -21.72 -10.00
N ILE A 228 6.15 -22.39 -9.55
CA ILE A 228 5.36 -23.31 -10.37
C ILE A 228 4.79 -22.60 -11.60
N ASP A 229 4.31 -21.38 -11.42
CA ASP A 229 3.78 -20.55 -12.50
C ASP A 229 4.87 -19.96 -13.42
N GLY A 230 6.15 -20.16 -13.08
CA GLY A 230 7.29 -19.67 -13.86
C GLY A 230 7.56 -18.17 -13.73
N PHE A 231 7.02 -17.51 -12.72
CA PHE A 231 7.24 -16.08 -12.45
C PHE A 231 8.43 -15.82 -11.53
N LEU A 232 8.85 -16.80 -10.74
CA LEU A 232 10.06 -16.76 -9.95
C LEU A 232 10.94 -17.98 -10.30
N VAL A 233 12.23 -17.83 -10.11
CA VAL A 233 13.21 -18.91 -10.30
C VAL A 233 13.32 -19.68 -8.98
N ASP A 234 13.34 -21.00 -9.05
CA ASP A 234 13.59 -21.83 -7.88
C ASP A 234 15.02 -21.61 -7.38
N HIS A 235 15.18 -21.58 -6.07
CA HIS A 235 16.50 -21.62 -5.47
C HIS A 235 16.93 -23.08 -5.37
N ASP A 236 17.81 -23.51 -6.27
CA ASP A 236 18.51 -24.77 -6.08
C ASP A 236 19.19 -24.75 -4.72
N ALA A 237 18.90 -25.76 -3.90
CA ALA A 237 19.63 -25.94 -2.65
C ALA A 237 21.13 -26.03 -2.99
N PRO A 238 22.02 -25.33 -2.25
CA PRO A 238 23.45 -25.44 -2.50
C PRO A 238 23.83 -26.91 -2.44
N HIS A 239 24.38 -27.44 -3.55
CA HIS A 239 24.94 -28.78 -3.56
C HIS A 239 26.09 -28.80 -2.54
N ILE A 240 25.89 -29.57 -1.45
CA ILE A 240 26.92 -29.85 -0.44
C ILE A 240 27.84 -30.94 -0.97
#